data_72c2acc2f3158b29d2c6a7c451063fb5
#
_entry.id   72c2acc2f3158b29d2c6a7c451063fb5
#
_cell.length_a   1.000
_cell.length_b   1.000
_cell.length_c   1.000
_cell.angle_alpha   90.00
_cell.angle_beta   90.00
_cell.angle_gamma   90.00
#
_symmetry.space_group_name_H-M   'P 1'
#
loop_
_entity.id
_entity.type
_entity.pdbx_description
1 polymer ?
#
loop_
_entity_poly.entity_id
_entity_poly.type
_entity_poly.pdbx_seq_one_letter_code
_entity_poly.pdbx_strand_id
1 'polypeptide(L)'
;MAERNHEVTKRQPLLDARGNIAEPGWSRRQLQVYDRTKIKAARFRIKEWDYYLVVGDACAVAFTLSDDGYVGLQSVSLLELGEHPWEHTETILDAFPMGKFHLPGNSSAGDIVYDKGRLQLSYCLEEIEGKRVRHIRGNFADFYQKKPFSCDIVLEEPDMDTMVIATPWDKDGHFYYNQKINCMRASGWADYDGKRYVFDPARHFGTLDWGRGVWTYDNTWYWGSGNCDLDGHAFGFNIGYGFGNTKAATENVIFYDGVAHK
;
A
#
# COMPACT_ATOMS: atom_id res chain seq x y z
N MET A 1 -7.96 28.58 10.13
CA MET A 1 -7.23 27.90 9.04
C MET A 1 -6.63 26.64 9.64
N ALA A 2 -6.82 25.47 9.03
CA ALA A 2 -6.13 24.28 9.49
C ALA A 2 -4.61 24.51 9.38
N GLU A 3 -3.88 24.11 10.41
CA GLU A 3 -2.44 24.18 10.42
C GLU A 3 -1.89 23.27 9.32
N ARG A 4 -0.92 23.73 8.56
CA ARG A 4 -0.27 22.91 7.54
C ARG A 4 0.44 21.74 8.23
N ASN A 5 0.19 20.49 7.78
CA ASN A 5 0.65 19.27 8.44
C ASN A 5 0.07 19.10 9.87
N HIS A 6 -1.24 19.35 10.03
CA HIS A 6 -1.93 19.09 11.28
C HIS A 6 -1.78 17.61 11.69
N GLU A 7 -1.19 17.37 12.88
CA GLU A 7 -0.99 16.00 13.39
C GLU A 7 -2.17 15.56 14.25
N VAL A 8 -2.85 14.48 13.81
CA VAL A 8 -3.89 13.80 14.58
C VAL A 8 -3.23 12.90 15.61
N THR A 9 -3.52 13.12 16.89
CA THR A 9 -2.86 12.44 18.01
C THR A 9 -3.80 11.54 18.81
N LYS A 10 -5.12 11.56 18.51
CA LYS A 10 -6.12 10.81 19.28
C LYS A 10 -6.82 9.78 18.40
N ARG A 11 -7.12 8.61 19.01
CA ARG A 11 -7.95 7.60 18.35
C ARG A 11 -9.40 8.08 18.29
N GLN A 12 -10.00 8.02 17.10
CA GLN A 12 -11.35 8.50 16.81
C GLN A 12 -11.93 7.86 15.56
N PRO A 13 -13.24 7.98 15.30
CA PRO A 13 -13.81 7.62 14.01
C PRO A 13 -13.18 8.45 12.88
N LEU A 14 -12.94 7.83 11.72
CA LEU A 14 -12.44 8.53 10.53
C LEU A 14 -13.47 9.53 10.00
N LEU A 15 -14.75 9.14 9.97
CA LEU A 15 -15.84 9.92 9.38
C LEU A 15 -16.81 10.45 10.42
N ASP A 16 -17.30 11.65 10.19
CA ASP A 16 -18.40 12.26 10.94
C ASP A 16 -19.77 11.65 10.55
N ALA A 17 -20.84 12.10 11.19
CA ALA A 17 -22.20 11.63 10.91
C ALA A 17 -22.67 11.91 9.46
N ARG A 18 -22.06 12.88 8.78
CA ARG A 18 -22.36 13.21 7.37
C ARG A 18 -21.54 12.41 6.38
N GLY A 19 -20.50 11.69 6.85
CA GLY A 19 -19.59 10.88 6.03
C GLY A 19 -18.39 11.67 5.51
N ASN A 20 -18.07 12.81 6.10
CA ASN A 20 -16.87 13.58 5.84
C ASN A 20 -15.75 13.22 6.81
N ILE A 21 -14.50 13.46 6.47
CA ILE A 21 -13.38 13.30 7.40
C ILE A 21 -13.65 14.16 8.64
N ALA A 22 -13.67 13.54 9.83
CA ALA A 22 -13.93 14.21 11.08
C ALA A 22 -12.82 15.20 11.46
N GLU A 23 -11.57 14.81 11.24
CA GLU A 23 -10.38 15.62 11.51
C GLU A 23 -9.36 15.40 10.39
N PRO A 24 -9.31 16.29 9.37
CA PRO A 24 -8.29 16.21 8.33
C PRO A 24 -6.89 16.45 8.88
N GLY A 25 -5.94 15.58 8.52
CA GLY A 25 -4.58 15.68 9.03
C GLY A 25 -3.74 14.46 8.70
N TRP A 26 -2.61 14.33 9.37
CA TRP A 26 -1.74 13.18 9.31
C TRP A 26 -1.49 12.58 10.69
N SER A 27 -1.02 11.36 10.75
CA SER A 27 -0.60 10.70 11.99
C SER A 27 0.51 9.69 11.73
N ARG A 28 1.24 9.33 12.78
CA ARG A 28 2.33 8.36 12.74
C ARG A 28 1.85 6.91 12.67
N ARG A 29 0.60 6.67 13.06
CA ARG A 29 -0.06 5.36 13.10
C ARG A 29 -1.54 5.53 12.74
N GLN A 30 -2.23 4.45 12.38
CA GLN A 30 -3.68 4.51 12.11
C GLN A 30 -4.48 4.76 13.40
N LEU A 31 -4.68 6.03 13.73
CA LEU A 31 -5.48 6.48 14.88
C LEU A 31 -6.95 6.71 14.53
N GLN A 32 -7.23 7.06 13.29
CA GLN A 32 -8.59 7.22 12.80
C GLN A 32 -9.14 5.87 12.33
N VAL A 33 -10.29 5.50 12.85
CA VAL A 33 -10.90 4.17 12.61
C VAL A 33 -11.74 4.22 11.34
N TYR A 34 -11.26 3.52 10.30
CA TYR A 34 -12.03 3.29 9.08
C TYR A 34 -13.12 2.27 9.32
N ASP A 35 -14.34 2.61 8.91
CA ASP A 35 -15.49 1.72 8.89
C ASP A 35 -16.24 1.91 7.56
N ARG A 36 -16.13 0.90 6.67
CA ARG A 36 -16.77 0.92 5.36
C ARG A 36 -18.29 1.17 5.44
N THR A 37 -18.95 0.75 6.53
CA THR A 37 -20.39 0.90 6.71
C THR A 37 -20.83 2.35 6.96
N LYS A 38 -19.90 3.20 7.37
CA LYS A 38 -20.14 4.63 7.63
C LYS A 38 -20.04 5.49 6.37
N ILE A 39 -19.53 4.95 5.27
CA ILE A 39 -19.42 5.67 4.01
C ILE A 39 -20.80 5.89 3.41
N LYS A 40 -21.12 7.13 3.08
CA LYS A 40 -22.42 7.52 2.52
C LYS A 40 -22.51 7.39 0.99
N ALA A 41 -21.37 7.20 0.32
CA ALA A 41 -21.34 7.00 -1.13
C ALA A 41 -21.90 5.62 -1.53
N ALA A 42 -22.36 5.49 -2.77
CA ALA A 42 -22.77 4.22 -3.33
C ALA A 42 -21.61 3.22 -3.33
N ARG A 43 -21.89 1.94 -3.07
CA ARG A 43 -20.89 0.88 -2.89
C ARG A 43 -19.91 0.76 -4.06
N PHE A 44 -20.35 1.03 -5.29
CA PHE A 44 -19.49 1.00 -6.48
C PHE A 44 -18.52 2.20 -6.56
N ARG A 45 -18.63 3.17 -5.65
CA ARG A 45 -17.74 4.34 -5.54
C ARG A 45 -16.64 4.16 -4.51
N ILE A 46 -16.77 3.18 -3.62
CA ILE A 46 -15.82 2.94 -2.54
C ILE A 46 -14.61 2.22 -3.14
N LYS A 47 -13.43 2.70 -2.82
CA LYS A 47 -12.16 2.19 -3.28
C LYS A 47 -11.29 1.79 -2.12
N GLU A 48 -10.71 0.61 -2.23
CA GLU A 48 -9.84 0.02 -1.23
C GLU A 48 -8.71 -0.72 -1.94
N TRP A 49 -7.47 -0.52 -1.52
CA TRP A 49 -6.32 -1.26 -2.04
C TRP A 49 -5.25 -1.48 -0.99
N ASP A 50 -4.49 -2.53 -1.22
CA ASP A 50 -3.21 -2.80 -0.59
C ASP A 50 -2.21 -3.04 -1.73
N TYR A 51 -1.22 -2.15 -1.81
CA TYR A 51 -0.14 -2.21 -2.79
C TYR A 51 1.18 -2.40 -2.06
N TYR A 52 1.96 -3.37 -2.50
CA TYR A 52 3.32 -3.59 -2.03
C TYR A 52 4.31 -3.40 -3.16
N LEU A 53 5.43 -2.73 -2.87
CA LEU A 53 6.59 -2.66 -3.74
C LEU A 53 7.79 -3.21 -2.98
N VAL A 54 8.49 -4.17 -3.56
CA VAL A 54 9.72 -4.76 -3.01
C VAL A 54 10.84 -4.51 -3.99
N VAL A 55 11.92 -3.87 -3.54
CA VAL A 55 13.04 -3.46 -4.38
C VAL A 55 14.30 -4.16 -3.93
N GLY A 56 14.95 -4.83 -4.88
CA GLY A 56 16.27 -5.44 -4.76
C GLY A 56 17.26 -4.82 -5.72
N ASP A 57 18.49 -5.34 -5.77
CA ASP A 57 19.54 -4.80 -6.65
C ASP A 57 19.25 -5.02 -8.13
N ALA A 58 18.70 -6.18 -8.46
CA ALA A 58 18.50 -6.63 -9.84
C ALA A 58 17.04 -6.55 -10.31
N CYS A 59 16.09 -6.41 -9.38
CA CYS A 59 14.68 -6.37 -9.72
C CYS A 59 13.86 -5.58 -8.72
N ALA A 60 12.68 -5.17 -9.15
CA ALA A 60 11.58 -4.78 -8.27
C ALA A 60 10.35 -5.64 -8.58
N VAL A 61 9.58 -5.96 -7.55
CA VAL A 61 8.31 -6.67 -7.69
C VAL A 61 7.23 -5.86 -7.00
N ALA A 62 6.11 -5.63 -7.70
CA ALA A 62 4.97 -4.95 -7.11
C ALA A 62 3.73 -5.83 -7.16
N PHE A 63 2.91 -5.69 -6.13
CA PHE A 63 1.68 -6.46 -5.95
C PHE A 63 0.54 -5.53 -5.61
N THR A 64 -0.61 -5.70 -6.26
CA THR A 64 -1.83 -4.97 -5.97
C THR A 64 -2.99 -5.92 -5.73
N LEU A 65 -3.69 -5.73 -4.64
CA LEU A 65 -5.04 -6.26 -4.44
C LEU A 65 -5.98 -5.08 -4.18
N SER A 66 -6.93 -4.84 -5.08
CA SER A 66 -7.87 -3.72 -4.95
C SER A 66 -9.31 -4.09 -5.22
N ASP A 67 -10.20 -3.44 -4.48
CA ASP A 67 -11.64 -3.36 -4.70
C ASP A 67 -11.98 -1.89 -4.98
N ASP A 68 -12.05 -1.53 -6.25
CA ASP A 68 -12.39 -0.16 -6.67
C ASP A 68 -13.90 0.03 -6.87
N GLY A 69 -14.69 -0.85 -6.27
CA GLY A 69 -16.14 -0.84 -6.30
C GLY A 69 -16.71 -1.43 -7.59
N TYR A 70 -16.68 -0.72 -8.70
CA TYR A 70 -17.16 -1.23 -10.01
C TYR A 70 -16.16 -2.18 -10.68
N VAL A 71 -14.90 -2.14 -10.30
CA VAL A 71 -13.84 -3.06 -10.77
C VAL A 71 -12.93 -3.43 -9.62
N GLY A 72 -12.49 -4.67 -9.55
CA GLY A 72 -11.37 -5.13 -8.77
C GLY A 72 -10.17 -5.30 -9.69
N LEU A 73 -8.98 -4.94 -9.21
CA LEU A 73 -7.75 -5.01 -9.97
C LEU A 73 -6.70 -5.74 -9.14
N GLN A 74 -6.30 -6.91 -9.61
CA GLN A 74 -5.34 -7.77 -8.95
C GLN A 74 -4.13 -7.91 -9.87
N SER A 75 -2.99 -7.40 -9.47
CA SER A 75 -1.84 -7.39 -10.36
C SER A 75 -0.54 -7.80 -9.69
N VAL A 76 0.34 -8.33 -10.51
CA VAL A 76 1.76 -8.53 -10.20
C VAL A 76 2.55 -7.81 -11.28
N SER A 77 3.56 -7.06 -10.86
CA SER A 77 4.54 -6.43 -11.74
C SER A 77 5.93 -6.96 -11.43
N LEU A 78 6.68 -7.31 -12.45
CA LEU A 78 8.11 -7.63 -12.33
C LEU A 78 8.89 -6.64 -13.19
N LEU A 79 9.86 -5.96 -12.57
CA LEU A 79 10.76 -5.03 -13.21
C LEU A 79 12.18 -5.56 -13.08
N GLU A 80 12.87 -5.76 -14.15
CA GLU A 80 14.30 -6.12 -14.16
C GLU A 80 15.13 -4.84 -14.28
N LEU A 81 16.04 -4.64 -13.31
CA LEU A 81 16.84 -3.43 -13.16
C LEU A 81 18.31 -3.75 -13.52
N GLY A 82 18.63 -3.93 -14.76
CA GLY A 82 19.98 -4.28 -15.19
C GLY A 82 20.40 -3.54 -16.44
N GLU A 83 21.42 -4.04 -17.13
CA GLU A 83 21.89 -3.47 -18.40
C GLU A 83 20.82 -3.50 -19.50
N HIS A 84 19.89 -4.45 -19.43
CA HIS A 84 18.76 -4.59 -20.33
C HIS A 84 17.45 -4.56 -19.53
N PRO A 85 17.03 -3.37 -19.04
CA PRO A 85 15.86 -3.26 -18.20
C PRO A 85 14.59 -3.61 -18.99
N TRP A 86 13.68 -4.33 -18.35
CA TRP A 86 12.36 -4.59 -18.85
C TRP A 86 11.34 -4.63 -17.71
N GLU A 87 10.08 -4.44 -18.05
CA GLU A 87 8.99 -4.57 -17.12
C GLU A 87 7.82 -5.31 -17.74
N HIS A 88 7.07 -6.00 -16.90
CA HIS A 88 5.78 -6.56 -17.25
C HIS A 88 4.84 -6.50 -16.06
N THR A 89 3.63 -6.08 -16.31
CA THR A 89 2.52 -6.12 -15.36
C THR A 89 1.41 -6.99 -15.92
N GLU A 90 1.05 -8.03 -15.19
CA GLU A 90 -0.10 -8.84 -15.52
C GLU A 90 -1.22 -8.59 -14.52
N THR A 91 -2.45 -8.45 -15.04
CA THR A 91 -3.61 -8.01 -14.24
C THR A 91 -4.80 -8.90 -14.46
N ILE A 92 -5.49 -9.25 -13.38
CA ILE A 92 -6.82 -9.82 -13.40
C ILE A 92 -7.83 -8.75 -13.01
N LEU A 93 -8.88 -8.63 -13.80
CA LEU A 93 -9.99 -7.72 -13.52
C LEU A 93 -11.20 -8.49 -13.01
N ASP A 94 -11.78 -8.04 -11.94
CA ASP A 94 -13.03 -8.53 -11.38
C ASP A 94 -14.15 -7.51 -11.56
N ALA A 95 -15.27 -7.93 -12.12
CA ALA A 95 -16.41 -7.04 -12.30
C ALA A 95 -17.21 -6.88 -11.00
N PHE A 96 -17.44 -5.65 -10.59
CA PHE A 96 -18.33 -5.27 -9.49
C PHE A 96 -18.07 -6.02 -8.17
N PRO A 97 -16.84 -6.01 -7.61
CA PRO A 97 -16.57 -6.64 -6.32
C PRO A 97 -17.34 -5.95 -5.19
N MET A 98 -17.40 -4.62 -5.16
CA MET A 98 -18.23 -3.82 -4.23
C MET A 98 -18.09 -4.23 -2.76
N GLY A 99 -16.87 -4.51 -2.28
CA GLY A 99 -16.55 -4.91 -0.92
C GLY A 99 -16.50 -6.44 -0.70
N LYS A 100 -16.63 -7.26 -1.75
CA LYS A 100 -16.62 -8.73 -1.62
C LYS A 100 -15.24 -9.31 -1.29
N PHE A 101 -14.18 -8.55 -1.51
CA PHE A 101 -12.82 -8.99 -1.13
C PHE A 101 -12.54 -8.81 0.36
N HIS A 102 -13.45 -8.13 1.10
CA HIS A 102 -13.36 -7.96 2.56
C HIS A 102 -12.00 -7.42 3.01
N LEU A 103 -11.46 -6.44 2.26
CA LEU A 103 -10.18 -5.85 2.60
C LEU A 103 -10.23 -5.24 4.03
N PRO A 104 -9.21 -5.48 4.86
CA PRO A 104 -9.21 -5.06 6.26
C PRO A 104 -9.34 -3.55 6.44
N GLY A 105 -10.03 -3.11 7.48
CA GLY A 105 -10.22 -1.69 7.82
C GLY A 105 -8.96 -0.99 8.36
N ASN A 106 -7.89 -1.74 8.58
CA ASN A 106 -6.57 -1.22 8.94
C ASN A 106 -5.48 -2.14 8.38
N SER A 107 -4.26 -1.65 8.31
CA SER A 107 -3.12 -2.39 7.77
C SER A 107 -2.47 -3.36 8.77
N SER A 108 -2.90 -3.31 10.04
CA SER A 108 -2.26 -4.05 11.14
C SER A 108 -3.03 -5.29 11.57
N ALA A 109 -4.11 -5.64 10.88
CA ALA A 109 -4.93 -6.80 11.21
C ALA A 109 -5.66 -7.33 9.98
N GLY A 110 -5.76 -8.65 9.91
CA GLY A 110 -6.47 -9.38 8.86
C GLY A 110 -5.59 -9.72 7.66
N ASP A 111 -5.72 -10.96 7.24
CA ASP A 111 -5.06 -11.45 6.04
C ASP A 111 -5.90 -11.11 4.80
N ILE A 112 -5.24 -10.95 3.67
CA ILE A 112 -5.88 -10.81 2.37
C ILE A 112 -5.47 -12.01 1.52
N VAL A 113 -6.46 -12.74 1.03
CA VAL A 113 -6.24 -13.90 0.16
C VAL A 113 -7.09 -13.75 -1.10
N TYR A 114 -6.43 -13.80 -2.23
CA TYR A 114 -7.05 -13.87 -3.54
C TYR A 114 -6.64 -15.17 -4.21
N ASP A 115 -7.61 -16.02 -4.51
CA ASP A 115 -7.41 -17.30 -5.20
C ASP A 115 -8.47 -17.42 -6.29
N LYS A 116 -8.11 -17.02 -7.51
CA LYS A 116 -9.04 -17.03 -8.61
C LYS A 116 -8.34 -17.22 -9.95
N GLY A 117 -8.79 -18.24 -10.67
CA GLY A 117 -8.29 -18.53 -11.99
C GLY A 117 -6.79 -18.83 -12.00
N ARG A 118 -6.02 -17.99 -12.66
CA ARG A 118 -4.57 -18.16 -12.83
C ARG A 118 -3.71 -17.39 -11.80
N LEU A 119 -4.32 -16.64 -10.87
CA LEU A 119 -3.63 -15.89 -9.82
C LEU A 119 -4.04 -16.39 -8.43
N GLN A 120 -3.04 -16.77 -7.66
CA GLN A 120 -3.12 -16.95 -6.22
C GLN A 120 -2.18 -15.91 -5.58
N LEU A 121 -2.71 -15.03 -4.75
CA LEU A 121 -1.93 -13.98 -4.11
C LEU A 121 -2.45 -13.78 -2.69
N SER A 122 -1.55 -13.78 -1.72
CA SER A 122 -1.91 -13.55 -0.33
C SER A 122 -0.95 -12.58 0.36
N TYR A 123 -1.51 -11.77 1.25
CA TYR A 123 -0.79 -10.93 2.19
C TYR A 123 -1.22 -11.34 3.60
N CYS A 124 -0.35 -12.02 4.31
CA CYS A 124 -0.61 -12.53 5.66
C CYS A 124 0.22 -11.76 6.68
N LEU A 125 -0.40 -11.43 7.80
CA LEU A 125 0.29 -10.86 8.95
C LEU A 125 0.71 -11.99 9.86
N GLU A 126 1.99 -12.18 10.03
CA GLU A 126 2.58 -13.26 10.83
C GLU A 126 3.51 -12.68 11.89
N GLU A 127 3.87 -13.49 12.86
CA GLU A 127 4.93 -13.21 13.81
C GLU A 127 6.03 -14.26 13.64
N ILE A 128 7.23 -13.82 13.26
CA ILE A 128 8.40 -14.67 13.07
C ILE A 128 9.48 -14.18 14.05
N GLU A 129 9.95 -15.06 14.93
CA GLU A 129 10.98 -14.74 15.93
C GLU A 129 10.66 -13.49 16.78
N GLY A 130 9.39 -13.30 17.13
CA GLY A 130 8.92 -12.16 17.91
C GLY A 130 8.81 -10.85 17.14
N LYS A 131 8.99 -10.86 15.82
CA LYS A 131 8.85 -9.71 14.95
C LYS A 131 7.59 -9.84 14.10
N ARG A 132 6.87 -8.74 13.95
CA ARG A 132 5.75 -8.69 13.02
C ARG A 132 6.28 -8.64 11.58
N VAL A 133 5.72 -9.49 10.74
CA VAL A 133 6.06 -9.56 9.33
C VAL A 133 4.81 -9.54 8.45
N ARG A 134 4.99 -9.11 7.22
CA ARG A 134 4.03 -9.24 6.12
C ARG A 134 4.56 -10.28 5.16
N HIS A 135 3.88 -11.40 5.10
CA HIS A 135 4.27 -12.51 4.24
C HIS A 135 3.46 -12.44 2.95
N ILE A 136 4.13 -12.20 1.84
CA ILE A 136 3.55 -12.12 0.50
C ILE A 136 3.87 -13.43 -0.21
N ARG A 137 2.84 -14.19 -0.57
CA ARG A 137 2.96 -15.40 -1.39
C ARG A 137 2.16 -15.22 -2.66
N GLY A 138 2.78 -15.50 -3.79
CA GLY A 138 2.15 -15.33 -5.08
C GLY A 138 2.47 -16.45 -6.05
N ASN A 139 1.47 -16.83 -6.84
CA ASN A 139 1.61 -17.72 -7.99
C ASN A 139 0.71 -17.21 -9.11
N PHE A 140 1.30 -16.84 -10.24
CA PHE A 140 0.59 -16.39 -11.42
C PHE A 140 0.92 -17.38 -12.57
N ALA A 141 0.02 -18.31 -12.85
CA ALA A 141 0.29 -19.45 -13.74
C ALA A 141 0.67 -19.05 -15.18
N ASP A 142 0.15 -17.95 -15.68
CA ASP A 142 0.38 -17.43 -17.04
C ASP A 142 0.68 -15.93 -16.96
N PHE A 143 1.81 -15.60 -16.34
CA PHE A 143 2.21 -14.24 -16.04
C PHE A 143 2.65 -13.49 -17.31
N TYR A 144 3.66 -14.00 -18.02
CA TYR A 144 4.15 -13.40 -19.25
C TYR A 144 4.66 -14.47 -20.21
N GLN A 145 4.35 -14.34 -21.51
CA GLN A 145 4.73 -15.30 -22.55
C GLN A 145 4.38 -16.77 -22.21
N LYS A 146 3.25 -16.99 -21.53
CA LYS A 146 2.79 -18.29 -21.02
C LYS A 146 3.73 -18.95 -20.01
N LYS A 147 4.57 -18.16 -19.34
CA LYS A 147 5.45 -18.61 -18.27
C LYS A 147 4.91 -18.17 -16.93
N PRO A 148 5.05 -18.99 -15.89
CA PRO A 148 4.56 -18.65 -14.56
C PRO A 148 5.50 -17.67 -13.85
N PHE A 149 4.91 -16.90 -12.94
CA PHE A 149 5.60 -16.17 -11.88
C PHE A 149 5.24 -16.80 -10.54
N SER A 150 6.20 -16.86 -9.63
CA SER A 150 5.93 -17.21 -8.24
C SER A 150 6.82 -16.43 -7.28
N CYS A 151 6.36 -16.26 -6.05
CA CYS A 151 7.15 -15.60 -5.01
C CYS A 151 6.78 -16.09 -3.61
N ASP A 152 7.76 -15.96 -2.73
CA ASP A 152 7.63 -16.11 -1.28
C ASP A 152 8.52 -15.04 -0.65
N ILE A 153 7.90 -13.95 -0.16
CA ILE A 153 8.59 -12.74 0.29
C ILE A 153 8.09 -12.39 1.69
N VAL A 154 9.04 -12.16 2.58
CA VAL A 154 8.77 -11.70 3.95
C VAL A 154 9.26 -10.27 4.08
N LEU A 155 8.39 -9.38 4.52
CA LEU A 155 8.68 -8.00 4.84
C LEU A 155 8.61 -7.81 6.35
N GLU A 156 9.75 -7.63 7.02
CA GLU A 156 9.81 -7.33 8.44
C GLU A 156 9.37 -5.89 8.69
N GLU A 157 8.32 -5.71 9.51
CA GLU A 157 7.88 -4.36 9.91
C GLU A 157 8.91 -3.74 10.86
N PRO A 158 9.46 -2.57 10.53
CA PRO A 158 10.37 -1.89 11.44
C PRO A 158 9.61 -1.29 12.62
N ASP A 159 10.25 -1.22 13.80
CA ASP A 159 9.73 -0.45 14.94
C ASP A 159 9.98 1.04 14.70
N MET A 160 9.16 1.63 13.84
CA MET A 160 9.27 3.03 13.44
C MET A 160 7.90 3.67 13.19
N ASP A 161 7.90 4.98 13.05
CA ASP A 161 6.73 5.73 12.60
C ASP A 161 6.33 5.33 11.19
N THR A 162 5.04 5.44 10.90
CA THR A 162 4.48 5.36 9.55
C THR A 162 3.92 6.72 9.16
N MET A 163 3.53 6.90 7.91
CA MET A 163 2.80 8.09 7.50
C MET A 163 1.36 7.70 7.18
N VAL A 164 0.42 8.25 7.94
CA VAL A 164 -1.02 8.12 7.69
C VAL A 164 -1.58 9.49 7.37
N ILE A 165 -2.40 9.60 6.33
CA ILE A 165 -3.13 10.83 6.02
C ILE A 165 -4.62 10.58 5.89
N ALA A 166 -5.41 11.54 6.35
CA ALA A 166 -6.84 11.64 6.12
C ALA A 166 -7.13 12.99 5.47
N THR A 167 -7.38 12.98 4.16
CA THR A 167 -7.60 14.18 3.37
C THR A 167 -8.97 14.18 2.71
N PRO A 168 -9.77 15.26 2.85
CA PRO A 168 -11.03 15.39 2.15
C PRO A 168 -10.79 15.77 0.68
N TRP A 169 -11.81 15.62 -0.14
CA TRP A 169 -11.96 16.29 -1.42
C TRP A 169 -12.88 17.49 -1.25
N ASP A 170 -12.92 18.37 -2.24
CA ASP A 170 -13.84 19.54 -2.21
C ASP A 170 -15.32 19.14 -2.25
N LYS A 171 -15.61 17.91 -2.64
CA LYS A 171 -16.95 17.34 -2.68
C LYS A 171 -17.26 16.57 -1.41
N ASP A 172 -18.38 16.87 -0.75
CA ASP A 172 -18.84 16.18 0.46
C ASP A 172 -18.90 14.67 0.29
N GLY A 173 -18.49 13.94 1.35
CA GLY A 173 -18.44 12.47 1.38
C GLY A 173 -17.33 11.87 0.52
N HIS A 174 -16.44 12.70 -0.07
CA HIS A 174 -15.26 12.25 -0.79
C HIS A 174 -14.04 12.47 0.08
N PHE A 175 -13.23 11.41 0.19
CA PHE A 175 -12.06 11.43 1.05
C PHE A 175 -11.01 10.41 0.58
N TYR A 176 -9.80 10.61 1.05
CA TYR A 176 -8.67 9.71 0.92
C TYR A 176 -8.08 9.43 2.30
N TYR A 177 -8.07 8.18 2.70
CA TYR A 177 -7.43 7.69 3.91
C TYR A 177 -6.36 6.70 3.51
N ASN A 178 -5.12 7.02 3.83
CA ASN A 178 -3.97 6.27 3.31
C ASN A 178 -2.90 6.09 4.38
N GLN A 179 -2.19 4.99 4.29
CA GLN A 179 -0.98 4.73 5.08
C GLN A 179 0.15 4.29 4.18
N LYS A 180 1.33 4.84 4.44
CA LYS A 180 2.60 4.37 3.89
C LYS A 180 3.44 3.78 5.01
N ILE A 181 3.92 2.55 4.79
CA ILE A 181 4.92 1.91 5.64
C ILE A 181 6.18 1.72 4.79
N ASN A 182 7.24 2.41 5.16
CA ASN A 182 8.53 2.35 4.49
C ASN A 182 9.53 1.50 5.29
N CYS A 183 10.69 1.27 4.71
CA CYS A 183 11.84 0.62 5.35
C CYS A 183 11.59 -0.81 5.87
N MET A 184 10.60 -1.53 5.36
CA MET A 184 10.40 -2.93 5.68
C MET A 184 11.52 -3.76 5.05
N ARG A 185 12.34 -4.43 5.85
CA ARG A 185 13.43 -5.27 5.33
C ARG A 185 12.86 -6.50 4.64
N ALA A 186 13.29 -6.72 3.39
CA ALA A 186 12.75 -7.75 2.52
C ALA A 186 13.67 -8.97 2.46
N SER A 187 13.11 -10.16 2.69
CA SER A 187 13.78 -11.45 2.48
C SER A 187 12.89 -12.38 1.64
N GLY A 188 13.46 -13.47 1.15
CA GLY A 188 12.73 -14.42 0.31
C GLY A 188 13.11 -14.31 -1.16
N TRP A 189 12.17 -14.60 -2.05
CA TRP A 189 12.48 -14.73 -3.47
C TRP A 189 11.26 -14.47 -4.36
N ALA A 190 11.58 -14.17 -5.64
CA ALA A 190 10.64 -14.19 -6.75
C ALA A 190 11.26 -14.97 -7.91
N ASP A 191 10.47 -15.78 -8.61
CA ASP A 191 10.88 -16.59 -9.76
C ASP A 191 10.08 -16.22 -11.01
N TYR A 192 10.79 -16.07 -12.11
CA TYR A 192 10.19 -15.96 -13.43
C TYR A 192 11.15 -16.57 -14.48
N ASP A 193 10.59 -17.40 -15.36
CA ASP A 193 11.32 -18.00 -16.50
C ASP A 193 12.61 -18.71 -16.12
N GLY A 194 12.62 -19.41 -14.99
CA GLY A 194 13.80 -20.13 -14.47
C GLY A 194 14.85 -19.24 -13.82
N LYS A 195 14.62 -17.92 -13.75
CA LYS A 195 15.47 -16.98 -13.04
C LYS A 195 14.89 -16.69 -11.66
N ARG A 196 15.69 -16.89 -10.63
CA ARG A 196 15.37 -16.57 -9.24
C ARG A 196 16.03 -15.26 -8.84
N TYR A 197 15.20 -14.34 -8.35
CA TYR A 197 15.60 -13.09 -7.71
C TYR A 197 15.49 -13.27 -6.20
N VAL A 198 16.59 -13.13 -5.48
CA VAL A 198 16.65 -13.31 -4.03
C VAL A 198 16.71 -11.95 -3.36
N PHE A 199 15.87 -11.76 -2.34
CA PHE A 199 15.87 -10.55 -1.51
C PHE A 199 16.71 -10.78 -0.25
N ASP A 200 17.66 -9.88 -0.02
CA ASP A 200 18.58 -9.88 1.13
C ASP A 200 18.15 -8.78 2.10
N PRO A 201 17.69 -9.12 3.33
CA PRO A 201 17.20 -8.13 4.28
C PRO A 201 18.27 -7.14 4.77
N ALA A 202 19.55 -7.39 4.50
CA ALA A 202 20.60 -6.40 4.78
C ALA A 202 20.52 -5.17 3.86
N ARG A 203 19.95 -5.32 2.63
CA ARG A 203 20.01 -4.29 1.59
C ARG A 203 18.68 -4.01 0.88
N HIS A 204 17.75 -4.96 0.90
CA HIS A 204 16.51 -4.88 0.14
C HIS A 204 15.34 -4.49 1.03
N PHE A 205 14.44 -3.71 0.47
CA PHE A 205 13.33 -3.13 1.24
C PHE A 205 12.00 -3.24 0.51
N GLY A 206 10.95 -3.31 1.31
CA GLY A 206 9.57 -3.19 0.87
C GLY A 206 8.89 -1.93 1.37
N THR A 207 7.87 -1.53 0.64
CA THR A 207 6.95 -0.44 0.99
C THR A 207 5.51 -0.93 0.87
N LEU A 208 4.66 -0.56 1.82
CA LEU A 208 3.21 -0.69 1.72
C LEU A 208 2.58 0.66 1.39
N ASP A 209 1.72 0.66 0.40
CA ASP A 209 0.73 1.70 0.13
C ASP A 209 -0.67 1.13 0.36
N TRP A 210 -1.24 1.42 1.53
CA TRP A 210 -2.60 1.02 1.92
C TRP A 210 -3.54 2.20 1.75
N GLY A 211 -4.65 2.03 1.05
CA GLY A 211 -5.56 3.12 0.79
C GLY A 211 -7.04 2.73 0.84
N ARG A 212 -7.86 3.65 1.36
CA ARG A 212 -9.32 3.53 1.48
C ARG A 212 -9.96 4.88 1.19
N GLY A 213 -11.06 4.89 0.47
CA GLY A 213 -11.73 6.16 0.23
C GLY A 213 -12.81 6.19 -0.83
N VAL A 214 -13.18 7.41 -1.14
CA VAL A 214 -14.09 7.77 -2.24
C VAL A 214 -13.55 9.05 -2.87
N TRP A 215 -13.15 8.99 -4.13
CA TRP A 215 -12.61 10.17 -4.83
C TRP A 215 -13.24 10.39 -6.21
N THR A 216 -12.86 11.47 -6.87
CA THR A 216 -13.36 11.84 -8.20
C THR A 216 -12.85 10.87 -9.26
N TYR A 217 -13.53 10.79 -10.41
CA TYR A 217 -13.06 9.99 -11.55
C TYR A 217 -11.86 10.65 -12.25
N ASP A 218 -11.95 11.98 -12.40
CA ASP A 218 -10.91 12.76 -13.06
C ASP A 218 -9.96 13.32 -12.00
N ASN A 219 -8.79 12.75 -11.92
CA ASN A 219 -7.71 13.26 -11.10
C ASN A 219 -6.35 12.79 -11.65
N THR A 220 -5.32 13.57 -11.40
CA THR A 220 -3.94 13.24 -11.75
C THR A 220 -3.09 13.36 -10.50
N TRP A 221 -2.28 12.33 -10.24
CA TRP A 221 -1.36 12.34 -9.11
C TRP A 221 0.02 11.87 -9.55
N TYR A 222 1.01 12.34 -8.82
CA TYR A 222 2.37 11.85 -8.90
C TYR A 222 2.74 11.27 -7.56
N TRP A 223 3.40 10.13 -7.58
CA TRP A 223 3.82 9.43 -6.37
C TRP A 223 5.20 8.84 -6.56
N GLY A 224 6.03 8.91 -5.51
CA GLY A 224 7.32 8.27 -5.41
C GLY A 224 7.62 7.86 -4.00
N SER A 225 8.31 6.75 -3.86
CA SER A 225 8.76 6.21 -2.57
C SER A 225 10.09 5.53 -2.74
N GLY A 226 10.91 5.59 -1.70
CA GLY A 226 12.21 4.93 -1.70
C GLY A 226 12.67 4.60 -0.29
N ASN A 227 13.58 3.63 -0.20
CA ASN A 227 14.16 3.17 1.06
C ASN A 227 15.61 2.79 0.85
N CYS A 228 16.44 3.03 1.84
CA CYS A 228 17.80 2.51 1.90
C CYS A 228 18.29 2.40 3.34
N ASP A 229 19.44 1.77 3.51
CA ASP A 229 20.28 1.95 4.68
C ASP A 229 21.24 3.10 4.39
N LEU A 230 21.22 4.13 5.21
CA LEU A 230 22.08 5.29 5.10
C LEU A 230 23.04 5.29 6.30
N ASP A 231 24.24 4.81 6.10
CA ASP A 231 25.30 4.72 7.13
C ASP A 231 24.84 3.96 8.40
N GLY A 232 24.06 2.90 8.24
CA GLY A 232 23.51 2.08 9.33
C GLY A 232 22.20 2.58 9.90
N HIS A 233 21.63 3.65 9.35
CA HIS A 233 20.33 4.20 9.74
C HIS A 233 19.28 3.90 8.68
N ALA A 234 18.09 3.46 9.08
CA ALA A 234 16.97 3.28 8.17
C ALA A 234 16.52 4.64 7.62
N PHE A 235 16.61 4.80 6.31
CA PHE A 235 16.18 5.99 5.60
C PHE A 235 15.10 5.62 4.59
N GLY A 236 14.01 6.38 4.57
CA GLY A 236 12.95 6.25 3.59
C GLY A 236 12.30 7.57 3.27
N PHE A 237 11.60 7.64 2.17
CA PHE A 237 10.78 8.80 1.83
C PHE A 237 9.51 8.37 1.11
N ASN A 238 8.50 9.20 1.23
CA ASN A 238 7.32 9.17 0.41
C ASN A 238 7.01 10.59 -0.05
N ILE A 239 6.79 10.75 -1.34
CA ILE A 239 6.36 12.02 -1.93
C ILE A 239 5.10 11.79 -2.75
N GLY A 240 4.13 12.67 -2.59
CA GLY A 240 2.86 12.60 -3.32
C GLY A 240 2.29 13.99 -3.59
N TYR A 241 1.70 14.13 -4.77
CA TYR A 241 1.11 15.37 -5.22
C TYR A 241 -0.13 15.11 -6.08
N GLY A 242 -1.16 15.93 -5.90
CA GLY A 242 -2.34 15.95 -6.76
C GLY A 242 -3.51 15.08 -6.29
N PHE A 243 -3.45 14.46 -5.10
CA PHE A 243 -4.50 13.58 -4.61
C PHE A 243 -5.21 14.15 -3.38
N GLY A 244 -6.46 14.60 -3.56
CA GLY A 244 -7.27 15.21 -2.51
C GLY A 244 -6.90 16.65 -2.16
N ASN A 245 -7.59 17.21 -1.16
CA ASN A 245 -7.30 18.52 -0.61
C ASN A 245 -6.23 18.44 0.47
N THR A 246 -5.01 18.76 0.12
CA THR A 246 -3.82 18.60 0.97
C THR A 246 -3.53 19.78 1.90
N LYS A 247 -4.50 20.68 2.14
CA LYS A 247 -4.31 21.86 3.02
C LYS A 247 -3.93 21.47 4.45
N ALA A 248 -4.50 20.38 4.98
CA ALA A 248 -4.23 19.91 6.34
C ALA A 248 -3.06 18.93 6.40
N ALA A 249 -2.85 18.12 5.35
CA ALA A 249 -1.76 17.15 5.28
C ALA A 249 -1.41 16.81 3.83
N THR A 250 -0.17 16.43 3.59
CA THR A 250 0.34 15.92 2.31
C THR A 250 0.87 14.52 2.49
N GLU A 251 1.14 13.79 1.40
CA GLU A 251 1.82 12.50 1.45
C GLU A 251 3.35 12.61 1.62
N ASN A 252 3.89 13.84 1.65
CA ASN A 252 5.32 14.05 1.73
C ASN A 252 5.82 13.78 3.15
N VAL A 253 6.81 12.92 3.27
CA VAL A 253 7.44 12.55 4.53
C VAL A 253 8.85 12.01 4.24
N ILE A 254 9.77 12.28 5.16
CA ILE A 254 11.06 11.61 5.26
C ILE A 254 11.05 10.77 6.53
N PHE A 255 11.48 9.53 6.42
CA PHE A 255 11.74 8.66 7.56
C PHE A 255 13.24 8.58 7.76
N TYR A 256 13.68 8.85 8.96
CA TYR A 256 15.07 8.71 9.33
C TYR A 256 15.16 8.15 10.75
N ASP A 257 15.88 7.06 10.88
CA ASP A 257 16.15 6.39 12.15
C ASP A 257 14.88 6.18 13.02
N GLY A 258 13.83 5.67 12.39
CA GLY A 258 12.57 5.36 13.05
C GLY A 258 11.58 6.52 13.18
N VAL A 259 11.94 7.73 12.83
CA VAL A 259 11.12 8.93 13.02
C VAL A 259 10.60 9.48 11.68
N ALA A 260 9.30 9.79 11.63
CA ALA A 260 8.69 10.48 10.50
C ALA A 260 8.84 12.01 10.63
N HIS A 261 9.40 12.63 9.60
CA HIS A 261 9.59 14.09 9.47
C HIS A 261 8.67 14.64 8.37
N LYS A 262 7.78 15.57 8.73
CA LYS A 262 6.79 16.21 7.85
C LYS A 262 7.19 17.63 7.51
#